data_f4c4712387b607a9cb7f83bdc656222f
#
_entry.id   f4c4712387b607a9cb7f83bdc656222f
#
_cell.length_a   1.000
_cell.length_b   1.000
_cell.length_c   1.000
_cell.angle_alpha   90.00
_cell.angle_beta   90.00
_cell.angle_gamma   90.00
#
_symmetry.space_group_name_H-M   'P 1'
#
loop_
_entity.id
_entity.type
_entity.pdbx_description
1 polymer ?
#
loop_
_entity_poly.entity_id
_entity_poly.type
_entity_poly.pdbx_seq_one_letter_code
_entity_poly.pdbx_strand_id
1 'polypeptide(L)'
;MTIKPGSISELQELLPQSQRVGEVSLEAVAELIEHVPEDMTATVQAGMSLSEFQSRLAKAGQWLPVDPPHPQVVTIGELLACNLNGPRRFGCGTIRDWVIGMAVVLPDGRLIRNGGKVVKNVAGFDLCRLFVGAKNELGIIVEAAFKLLPLPEAEAHLAKPCESLGQAEEVLEKIWA
;
A
#
# COMPACT_ATOMS: atom_id res chain seq x y z
N MET A 1 12.08 14.16 17.29
CA MET A 1 10.80 14.91 17.33
C MET A 1 10.00 14.43 16.12
N THR A 2 8.81 13.88 16.34
CA THR A 2 7.98 13.39 15.23
C THR A 2 7.16 14.54 14.65
N ILE A 3 7.21 14.74 13.34
CA ILE A 3 6.36 15.71 12.62
C ILE A 3 4.97 15.09 12.48
N LYS A 4 3.91 15.83 12.86
CA LYS A 4 2.50 15.42 12.74
C LYS A 4 1.72 16.49 11.96
N PRO A 5 1.81 16.50 10.63
CA PRO A 5 1.11 17.49 9.82
C PRO A 5 -0.40 17.21 9.80
N GLY A 6 -1.21 18.27 9.86
CA GLY A 6 -2.66 18.18 9.68
C GLY A 6 -3.08 18.13 8.20
N SER A 7 -2.15 18.43 7.29
CA SER A 7 -2.40 18.42 5.84
C SER A 7 -1.13 18.16 5.04
N ILE A 8 -1.29 17.83 3.75
CA ILE A 8 -0.15 17.67 2.82
C ILE A 8 0.58 19.01 2.64
N SER A 9 -0.13 20.13 2.58
CA SER A 9 0.48 21.46 2.45
C SER A 9 1.36 21.80 3.66
N GLU A 10 0.89 21.49 4.86
CA GLU A 10 1.69 21.69 6.08
C GLU A 10 2.94 20.77 6.09
N LEU A 11 2.83 19.53 5.61
CA LEU A 11 3.99 18.66 5.45
C LEU A 11 5.03 19.27 4.51
N GLN A 12 4.61 19.87 3.39
CA GLN A 12 5.51 20.52 2.43
C GLN A 12 6.30 21.68 3.04
N GLU A 13 5.71 22.40 3.99
CA GLU A 13 6.36 23.49 4.70
C GLU A 13 7.31 23.00 5.81
N LEU A 14 6.92 21.94 6.54
CA LEU A 14 7.67 21.42 7.69
C LEU A 14 8.84 20.51 7.28
N LEU A 15 8.69 19.74 6.21
CA LEU A 15 9.67 18.72 5.83
C LEU A 15 11.07 19.29 5.52
N PRO A 16 11.23 20.41 4.79
CA PRO A 16 12.54 21.01 4.53
C PRO A 16 13.27 21.50 5.79
N GLN A 17 12.52 21.74 6.87
CA GLN A 17 13.06 22.20 8.15
C GLN A 17 13.48 21.03 9.05
N SER A 18 13.16 19.79 8.66
CA SER A 18 13.47 18.58 9.42
C SER A 18 14.83 18.00 9.05
N GLN A 19 15.60 17.62 10.05
CA GLN A 19 16.91 16.97 9.84
C GLN A 19 16.78 15.48 9.47
N ARG A 20 15.59 14.86 9.62
CA ARG A 20 15.33 13.44 9.32
C ARG A 20 13.95 13.24 8.74
N VAL A 21 13.90 12.74 7.53
CA VAL A 21 12.66 12.42 6.79
C VAL A 21 11.86 11.25 7.41
N GLY A 22 12.50 10.42 8.26
CA GLY A 22 11.88 9.18 8.80
C GLY A 22 10.92 9.34 9.98
N GLU A 23 10.80 10.54 10.57
CA GLU A 23 9.96 10.76 11.77
C GLU A 23 8.70 11.57 11.45
N VAL A 24 7.88 11.07 10.54
CA VAL A 24 6.61 11.73 10.12
C VAL A 24 5.43 10.80 10.39
N SER A 25 4.42 11.28 11.14
CA SER A 25 3.13 10.61 11.32
C SER A 25 2.07 11.32 10.47
N LEU A 26 1.38 10.57 9.62
CA LEU A 26 0.35 11.08 8.72
C LEU A 26 -1.08 10.78 9.21
N GLU A 27 -1.29 10.52 10.50
CA GLU A 27 -2.60 10.14 11.07
C GLU A 27 -3.74 11.10 10.68
N ALA A 28 -3.46 12.39 10.53
CA ALA A 28 -4.45 13.39 10.10
C ALA A 28 -4.66 13.46 8.58
N VAL A 29 -3.82 12.78 7.78
CA VAL A 29 -3.89 12.74 6.31
C VAL A 29 -4.37 11.33 5.90
N ALA A 30 -5.67 11.05 6.15
CA ALA A 30 -6.24 9.70 6.13
C ALA A 30 -7.59 9.61 5.39
N GLU A 31 -7.75 10.35 4.29
CA GLU A 31 -8.99 10.34 3.51
C GLU A 31 -8.97 9.30 2.38
N LEU A 32 -10.11 8.69 2.11
CA LEU A 32 -10.39 8.02 0.83
C LEU A 32 -10.77 9.11 -0.17
N ILE A 33 -9.81 9.47 -1.03
CA ILE A 33 -9.96 10.59 -1.99
C ILE A 33 -10.98 10.22 -3.06
N GLU A 34 -10.90 8.97 -3.55
CA GLU A 34 -11.74 8.49 -4.64
C GLU A 34 -11.82 6.97 -4.63
N HIS A 35 -12.98 6.44 -4.98
CA HIS A 35 -13.18 5.03 -5.30
C HIS A 35 -14.09 4.95 -6.52
N VAL A 36 -13.60 4.32 -7.59
CA VAL A 36 -14.32 4.11 -8.85
C VAL A 36 -14.50 2.60 -9.04
N PRO A 37 -15.60 2.03 -8.53
CA PRO A 37 -15.81 0.58 -8.56
C PRO A 37 -15.83 -0.01 -9.98
N GLU A 38 -16.35 0.73 -10.96
CA GLU A 38 -16.44 0.29 -12.36
C GLU A 38 -15.05 0.08 -12.98
N ASP A 39 -14.08 0.90 -12.58
CA ASP A 39 -12.69 0.82 -13.04
C ASP A 39 -11.82 -0.05 -12.12
N MET A 40 -12.37 -0.55 -11.02
CA MET A 40 -11.64 -1.27 -9.97
C MET A 40 -10.42 -0.50 -9.48
N THR A 41 -10.59 0.80 -9.22
CA THR A 41 -9.51 1.66 -8.73
C THR A 41 -9.94 2.48 -7.52
N ALA A 42 -9.00 2.75 -6.63
CA ALA A 42 -9.20 3.67 -5.52
C ALA A 42 -7.93 4.48 -5.25
N THR A 43 -8.11 5.75 -4.85
CA THR A 43 -7.05 6.66 -4.41
C THR A 43 -7.28 7.03 -2.95
N VAL A 44 -6.26 6.87 -2.14
CA VAL A 44 -6.32 7.02 -0.68
C VAL A 44 -5.11 7.78 -0.16
N GLN A 45 -5.29 8.55 0.91
CA GLN A 45 -4.21 9.19 1.64
C GLN A 45 -3.44 8.21 2.52
N ALA A 46 -2.16 8.46 2.66
CA ALA A 46 -1.20 7.52 3.24
C ALA A 46 -1.37 7.26 4.74
N GLY A 47 -2.04 8.14 5.48
CA GLY A 47 -2.31 7.96 6.91
C GLY A 47 -3.47 7.03 7.23
N MET A 48 -4.31 6.65 6.25
CA MET A 48 -5.40 5.69 6.47
C MET A 48 -4.85 4.31 6.82
N SER A 49 -5.44 3.63 7.82
CA SER A 49 -5.08 2.24 8.10
C SER A 49 -5.55 1.31 6.99
N LEU A 50 -4.80 0.23 6.74
CA LEU A 50 -5.18 -0.77 5.75
C LEU A 50 -6.55 -1.39 6.07
N SER A 51 -6.84 -1.65 7.35
CA SER A 51 -8.12 -2.22 7.78
C SER A 51 -9.29 -1.30 7.45
N GLU A 52 -9.16 0.00 7.68
CA GLU A 52 -10.20 0.98 7.33
C GLU A 52 -10.37 1.07 5.81
N PHE A 53 -9.28 1.14 5.07
CA PHE A 53 -9.31 1.15 3.61
C PHE A 53 -10.05 -0.08 3.05
N GLN A 54 -9.69 -1.30 3.49
CA GLN A 54 -10.36 -2.54 3.11
C GLN A 54 -11.85 -2.51 3.45
N SER A 55 -12.23 -1.99 4.62
CA SER A 55 -13.63 -1.89 5.04
C SER A 55 -14.45 -0.95 4.15
N ARG A 56 -13.82 0.11 3.63
CA ARG A 56 -14.46 1.04 2.68
C ARG A 56 -14.63 0.40 1.31
N LEU A 57 -13.62 -0.30 0.79
CA LEU A 57 -13.65 -1.00 -0.49
C LEU A 57 -14.68 -2.14 -0.49
N ALA A 58 -14.80 -2.87 0.62
CA ALA A 58 -15.73 -3.99 0.77
C ALA A 58 -17.20 -3.60 0.59
N LYS A 59 -17.57 -2.31 0.85
CA LYS A 59 -18.92 -1.81 0.60
C LYS A 59 -19.34 -1.88 -0.87
N ALA A 60 -18.35 -1.85 -1.78
CA ALA A 60 -18.56 -2.03 -3.22
C ALA A 60 -18.17 -3.43 -3.70
N GLY A 61 -17.98 -4.40 -2.80
CA GLY A 61 -17.60 -5.77 -3.15
C GLY A 61 -16.17 -5.88 -3.70
N GLN A 62 -15.27 -4.98 -3.29
CA GLN A 62 -13.89 -4.93 -3.78
C GLN A 62 -12.89 -4.95 -2.63
N TRP A 63 -11.64 -5.25 -2.93
CA TRP A 63 -10.55 -5.27 -1.97
C TRP A 63 -9.18 -5.07 -2.62
N LEU A 64 -8.22 -4.64 -1.82
CA LEU A 64 -6.80 -4.64 -2.18
C LEU A 64 -6.20 -5.98 -1.74
N PRO A 65 -5.68 -6.84 -2.63
CA PRO A 65 -5.32 -8.23 -2.31
C PRO A 65 -3.95 -8.36 -1.63
N VAL A 66 -3.84 -7.74 -0.46
CA VAL A 66 -2.66 -7.79 0.41
C VAL A 66 -3.09 -8.11 1.84
N ASP A 67 -2.25 -8.84 2.57
CA ASP A 67 -2.53 -9.34 3.91
C ASP A 67 -1.33 -9.23 4.85
N PRO A 68 -0.73 -8.04 5.01
CA PRO A 68 0.36 -7.84 5.96
C PRO A 68 -0.14 -8.07 7.40
N PRO A 69 0.76 -8.40 8.35
CA PRO A 69 0.39 -8.50 9.76
C PRO A 69 -0.11 -7.15 10.28
N HIS A 70 -1.02 -7.20 11.28
CA HIS A 70 -1.55 -6.02 11.98
C HIS A 70 -2.19 -4.94 11.09
N PRO A 71 -3.12 -5.27 10.18
CA PRO A 71 -3.70 -4.32 9.23
C PRO A 71 -4.46 -3.16 9.90
N GLN A 72 -4.82 -3.28 11.19
CA GLN A 72 -5.49 -2.24 11.96
C GLN A 72 -4.54 -1.08 12.33
N VAL A 73 -3.24 -1.37 12.43
CA VAL A 73 -2.22 -0.39 12.82
C VAL A 73 -1.42 0.09 11.60
N VAL A 74 -1.14 -0.83 10.66
CA VAL A 74 -0.38 -0.51 9.45
C VAL A 74 -1.15 0.50 8.60
N THR A 75 -0.54 1.66 8.34
CA THR A 75 -1.07 2.67 7.43
C THR A 75 -0.70 2.35 5.97
N ILE A 76 -1.43 2.94 5.04
CA ILE A 76 -1.11 2.83 3.60
C ILE A 76 0.31 3.34 3.30
N GLY A 77 0.72 4.44 3.96
CA GLY A 77 2.09 4.96 3.82
C GLY A 77 3.16 3.98 4.30
N GLU A 78 2.95 3.36 5.45
CA GLU A 78 3.87 2.35 6.00
C GLU A 78 3.88 1.07 5.15
N LEU A 79 2.70 0.61 4.71
CA LEU A 79 2.56 -0.53 3.80
C LEU A 79 3.44 -0.38 2.57
N LEU A 80 3.43 0.81 1.96
CA LEU A 80 4.21 1.14 0.76
C LEU A 80 5.68 1.40 1.09
N ALA A 81 5.96 2.26 2.08
CA ALA A 81 7.33 2.65 2.42
C ALA A 81 8.18 1.44 2.84
N CYS A 82 7.59 0.48 3.56
CA CYS A 82 8.28 -0.74 4.00
C CYS A 82 8.08 -1.93 3.04
N ASN A 83 7.31 -1.78 1.97
CA ASN A 83 6.93 -2.87 1.05
C ASN A 83 6.40 -4.10 1.81
N LEU A 84 5.47 -3.85 2.75
CA LEU A 84 4.92 -4.91 3.58
C LEU A 84 4.02 -5.85 2.77
N ASN A 85 4.19 -7.13 2.98
CA ASN A 85 3.41 -8.17 2.32
C ASN A 85 3.11 -9.30 3.31
N GLY A 86 2.05 -10.04 3.05
CA GLY A 86 1.71 -11.26 3.78
C GLY A 86 1.79 -12.51 2.89
N PRO A 87 1.29 -13.65 3.37
CA PRO A 87 1.28 -14.92 2.63
C PRO A 87 0.59 -14.87 1.27
N ARG A 88 -0.45 -14.04 1.10
CA ARG A 88 -1.16 -13.88 -0.18
C ARG A 88 -0.29 -13.41 -1.33
N ARG A 89 0.91 -12.88 -1.05
CA ARG A 89 1.88 -12.48 -2.10
C ARG A 89 2.21 -13.61 -3.08
N PHE A 90 2.11 -14.86 -2.66
CA PHE A 90 2.39 -16.00 -3.52
C PHE A 90 1.34 -16.20 -4.63
N GLY A 91 0.08 -15.84 -4.37
CA GLY A 91 -1.00 -15.92 -5.36
C GLY A 91 -1.36 -14.58 -6.00
N CYS A 92 -1.28 -13.49 -5.22
CA CYS A 92 -1.77 -12.18 -5.64
C CYS A 92 -0.66 -11.19 -6.04
N GLY A 93 0.63 -11.54 -5.85
CA GLY A 93 1.73 -10.61 -6.03
C GLY A 93 1.96 -9.71 -4.81
N THR A 94 2.83 -8.73 -4.94
CA THR A 94 3.24 -7.82 -3.88
C THR A 94 2.44 -6.52 -3.94
N ILE A 95 2.47 -5.71 -2.85
CA ILE A 95 1.83 -4.38 -2.87
C ILE A 95 2.30 -3.52 -4.04
N ARG A 96 3.55 -3.66 -4.48
CA ARG A 96 4.11 -2.96 -5.64
C ARG A 96 3.33 -3.23 -6.94
N ASP A 97 2.78 -4.42 -7.10
CA ASP A 97 2.06 -4.83 -8.31
C ASP A 97 0.66 -4.22 -8.38
N TRP A 98 0.17 -3.67 -7.28
CA TRP A 98 -1.17 -3.08 -7.15
C TRP A 98 -1.18 -1.56 -7.23
N VAL A 99 -0.04 -0.89 -7.01
CA VAL A 99 0.09 0.56 -7.11
C VAL A 99 0.10 0.99 -8.58
N ILE A 100 -0.79 1.91 -8.94
CA ILE A 100 -0.88 2.52 -10.28
C ILE A 100 -0.51 4.00 -10.29
N GLY A 101 -0.44 4.63 -9.14
CA GLY A 101 -0.02 6.02 -9.00
C GLY A 101 0.27 6.37 -7.55
N MET A 102 1.02 7.44 -7.34
CA MET A 102 1.28 7.98 -6.01
C MET A 102 1.64 9.47 -6.03
N ALA A 103 1.42 10.12 -4.90
CA ALA A 103 1.94 11.45 -4.60
C ALA A 103 2.97 11.34 -3.46
N VAL A 104 4.08 12.03 -3.62
CA VAL A 104 5.22 11.99 -2.69
C VAL A 104 5.69 13.42 -2.43
N VAL A 105 5.89 13.77 -1.17
CA VAL A 105 6.58 15.01 -0.76
C VAL A 105 8.07 14.70 -0.62
N LEU A 106 8.88 15.38 -1.42
CA LEU A 106 10.34 15.24 -1.40
C LEU A 106 10.93 15.97 -0.17
N PRO A 107 12.19 15.69 0.21
CA PRO A 107 12.84 16.35 1.33
C PRO A 107 12.93 17.88 1.22
N ASP A 108 12.89 18.42 0.00
CA ASP A 108 12.86 19.86 -0.26
C ASP A 108 11.44 20.48 -0.22
N GLY A 109 10.42 19.71 0.18
CA GLY A 109 9.03 20.15 0.27
C GLY A 109 8.22 20.09 -1.03
N ARG A 110 8.86 19.76 -2.17
CA ARG A 110 8.12 19.63 -3.43
C ARG A 110 7.21 18.40 -3.42
N LEU A 111 5.97 18.60 -3.81
CA LEU A 111 5.02 17.51 -4.06
C LEU A 111 5.18 17.04 -5.52
N ILE A 112 5.50 15.78 -5.70
CA ILE A 112 5.52 15.13 -7.02
C ILE A 112 4.38 14.12 -7.11
N ARG A 113 3.80 13.99 -8.31
CA ARG A 113 2.80 12.97 -8.63
C ARG A 113 3.29 12.14 -9.80
N ASN A 114 3.19 10.83 -9.68
CA ASN A 114 3.56 9.88 -10.72
C ASN A 114 2.46 8.82 -10.88
N GLY A 115 2.32 8.34 -12.12
CA GLY A 115 1.22 7.44 -12.45
C GLY A 115 -0.09 8.18 -12.61
N GLY A 116 -1.18 7.44 -12.75
CA GLY A 116 -2.52 7.98 -12.95
C GLY A 116 -3.53 6.84 -13.01
N LYS A 117 -4.81 7.17 -13.11
CA LYS A 117 -5.94 6.23 -13.18
C LYS A 117 -5.95 5.32 -14.42
N VAL A 118 -5.01 5.48 -15.34
CA VAL A 118 -4.87 4.65 -16.54
C VAL A 118 -3.89 3.51 -16.26
N VAL A 119 -4.35 2.29 -16.46
CA VAL A 119 -3.63 1.03 -16.23
C VAL A 119 -2.33 0.91 -17.06
N LYS A 120 -2.09 1.81 -18.01
CA LYS A 120 -0.92 1.80 -18.86
C LYS A 120 -0.32 3.20 -18.99
N ASN A 121 0.62 3.53 -18.09
CA ASN A 121 1.49 4.69 -18.27
C ASN A 121 2.82 4.22 -18.86
N VAL A 122 3.00 4.43 -20.18
CA VAL A 122 4.19 3.98 -20.93
C VAL A 122 5.22 5.10 -21.15
N ALA A 123 5.00 6.28 -20.61
CA ALA A 123 5.90 7.41 -20.75
C ALA A 123 6.62 7.72 -19.42
N GLY A 124 7.90 7.37 -19.33
CA GLY A 124 8.79 7.74 -18.23
C GLY A 124 9.16 6.57 -17.30
N PHE A 125 10.01 6.88 -16.31
CA PHE A 125 10.41 5.94 -15.28
C PHE A 125 9.24 5.65 -14.34
N ASP A 126 9.09 4.38 -13.95
CA ASP A 126 8.12 3.95 -12.93
C ASP A 126 8.61 4.39 -11.54
N LEU A 127 8.34 5.66 -11.21
CA LEU A 127 8.72 6.24 -9.92
C LEU A 127 7.99 5.56 -8.75
N CYS A 128 6.81 4.95 -8.97
CA CYS A 128 6.12 4.21 -7.94
C CYS A 128 7.00 3.08 -7.40
N ARG A 129 7.72 2.39 -8.30
CA ARG A 129 8.66 1.33 -7.91
C ARG A 129 9.89 1.83 -7.17
N LEU A 130 10.27 3.09 -7.35
CA LEU A 130 11.39 3.69 -6.64
C LEU A 130 11.05 3.95 -5.16
N PHE A 131 9.84 4.44 -4.90
CA PHE A 131 9.41 4.83 -3.55
C PHE A 131 8.91 3.66 -2.72
N VAL A 132 8.35 2.61 -3.33
CA VAL A 132 7.92 1.40 -2.61
C VAL A 132 9.15 0.65 -2.07
N GLY A 133 9.22 0.54 -0.74
CA GLY A 133 10.33 -0.08 -0.02
C GLY A 133 11.49 0.89 0.30
N ALA A 134 11.38 2.18 -0.06
CA ALA A 134 12.41 3.18 0.22
C ALA A 134 12.43 3.68 1.69
N LYS A 135 11.52 3.20 2.56
CA LYS A 135 11.43 3.54 3.99
C LYS A 135 11.43 5.05 4.27
N ASN A 136 10.77 5.81 3.37
CA ASN A 136 10.69 7.27 3.43
C ASN A 136 12.03 8.03 3.25
N GLU A 137 13.13 7.35 2.93
CA GLU A 137 14.44 8.01 2.76
C GLU A 137 14.50 8.93 1.53
N LEU A 138 13.71 8.63 0.50
CA LEU A 138 13.66 9.41 -0.74
C LEU A 138 12.56 10.48 -0.74
N GLY A 139 11.59 10.37 0.17
CA GLY A 139 10.44 11.25 0.28
C GLY A 139 9.29 10.57 1.02
N ILE A 140 8.31 11.34 1.45
CA ILE A 140 7.15 10.87 2.19
C ILE A 140 6.01 10.60 1.21
N ILE A 141 5.54 9.34 1.13
CA ILE A 141 4.34 8.99 0.36
C ILE A 141 3.13 9.57 1.09
N VAL A 142 2.32 10.38 0.41
CA VAL A 142 1.15 11.04 1.01
C VAL A 142 -0.17 10.58 0.40
N GLU A 143 -0.17 10.10 -0.85
CA GLU A 143 -1.33 9.53 -1.53
C GLU A 143 -0.89 8.33 -2.37
N ALA A 144 -1.78 7.35 -2.52
CA ALA A 144 -1.57 6.23 -3.44
C ALA A 144 -2.87 5.86 -4.16
N ALA A 145 -2.74 5.52 -5.44
CA ALA A 145 -3.80 4.96 -6.26
C ALA A 145 -3.51 3.46 -6.49
N PHE A 146 -4.54 2.65 -6.31
CA PHE A 146 -4.46 1.20 -6.43
C PHE A 146 -5.44 0.67 -7.48
N LYS A 147 -5.04 -0.38 -8.19
CA LYS A 147 -5.98 -1.30 -8.82
C LYS A 147 -6.47 -2.30 -7.76
N LEU A 148 -7.71 -2.74 -7.91
CA LEU A 148 -8.41 -3.58 -6.95
C LEU A 148 -8.84 -4.90 -7.58
N LEU A 149 -9.29 -5.83 -6.77
CA LEU A 149 -9.98 -7.04 -7.18
C LEU A 149 -11.39 -7.09 -6.59
N PRO A 150 -12.32 -7.83 -7.21
CA PRO A 150 -13.57 -8.17 -6.57
C PRO A 150 -13.30 -9.04 -5.33
N LEU A 151 -14.09 -8.85 -4.27
CA LEU A 151 -14.06 -9.74 -3.11
C LEU A 151 -14.37 -11.17 -3.56
N PRO A 152 -13.64 -12.17 -3.07
CA PRO A 152 -13.97 -13.56 -3.35
C PRO A 152 -15.34 -13.92 -2.73
N GLU A 153 -16.13 -14.73 -3.43
CA GLU A 153 -17.43 -15.19 -2.94
C GLU A 153 -17.30 -16.06 -1.68
N ALA A 154 -16.17 -16.77 -1.54
CA ALA A 154 -15.87 -17.60 -0.37
C ALA A 154 -14.35 -17.69 -0.15
N GLU A 155 -13.96 -17.86 1.10
CA GLU A 155 -12.60 -18.18 1.51
C GLU A 155 -12.58 -19.49 2.31
N ALA A 156 -11.56 -20.31 2.08
CA ALA A 156 -11.30 -21.48 2.88
C ALA A 156 -9.84 -21.48 3.36
N HIS A 157 -9.65 -21.81 4.63
CA HIS A 157 -8.35 -21.97 5.24
C HIS A 157 -8.08 -23.45 5.50
N LEU A 158 -7.03 -23.99 4.90
CA LEU A 158 -6.58 -25.35 5.16
C LEU A 158 -5.31 -25.29 6.01
N ALA A 159 -5.32 -25.98 7.13
CA ALA A 159 -4.16 -26.11 7.99
C ALA A 159 -3.81 -27.60 8.15
N LYS A 160 -2.58 -27.95 7.85
CA LYS A 160 -2.05 -29.31 8.06
C LYS A 160 -0.78 -29.23 8.91
N PRO A 161 -0.77 -29.83 10.11
CA PRO A 161 0.46 -29.96 10.88
C PRO A 161 1.42 -30.89 10.14
N CYS A 162 2.69 -30.52 10.09
CA CYS A 162 3.75 -31.31 9.51
C CYS A 162 4.85 -31.53 10.55
N GLU A 163 5.36 -32.76 10.64
CA GLU A 163 6.40 -33.13 11.61
C GLU A 163 7.82 -32.79 11.10
N SER A 164 7.96 -32.52 9.79
CA SER A 164 9.22 -32.16 9.16
C SER A 164 9.02 -31.26 7.95
N LEU A 165 10.08 -30.56 7.52
CA LEU A 165 10.09 -29.76 6.30
C LEU A 165 9.83 -30.59 5.04
N GLY A 166 10.38 -31.83 4.97
CA GLY A 166 10.14 -32.73 3.84
C GLY A 166 8.67 -33.10 3.69
N GLN A 167 7.97 -33.36 4.83
CA GLN A 167 6.53 -33.59 4.80
C GLN A 167 5.74 -32.34 4.36
N ALA A 168 6.18 -31.16 4.76
CA ALA A 168 5.55 -29.91 4.30
C ALA A 168 5.74 -29.71 2.79
N GLU A 169 6.92 -30.02 2.26
CA GLU A 169 7.24 -29.95 0.82
C GLU A 169 6.34 -30.89 0.01
N GLU A 170 6.21 -32.16 0.41
CA GLU A 170 5.30 -33.12 -0.23
C GLU A 170 3.84 -32.65 -0.25
N VAL A 171 3.39 -31.98 0.82
CA VAL A 171 2.02 -31.45 0.88
C VAL A 171 1.86 -30.29 -0.09
N LEU A 172 2.84 -29.38 -0.16
CA LEU A 172 2.82 -28.26 -1.08
C LEU A 172 2.83 -28.72 -2.54
N GLU A 173 3.68 -29.69 -2.91
CA GLU A 173 3.70 -30.27 -4.26
C GLU A 173 2.33 -30.81 -4.69
N LYS A 174 1.59 -31.47 -3.77
CA LYS A 174 0.25 -31.99 -4.06
C LYS A 174 -0.83 -30.91 -4.20
N ILE A 175 -0.62 -29.73 -3.61
CA ILE A 175 -1.54 -28.59 -3.74
C ILE A 175 -1.31 -27.85 -5.06
N TRP A 176 -0.06 -27.85 -5.58
CA TRP A 176 0.31 -27.13 -6.80
C TRP A 176 0.19 -28.00 -8.09
N ALA A 177 -0.01 -29.28 -7.95
CA ALA A 177 -0.23 -30.22 -9.06
C ALA A 177 -1.69 -30.20 -9.53
#